data_3aa3f072da8e34c1ac404af769373e44
#
_entry.id   3aa3f072da8e34c1ac404af769373e44
#
_cell.length_a   1.000
_cell.length_b   1.000
_cell.length_c   1.000
_cell.angle_alpha   90.00
_cell.angle_beta   90.00
_cell.angle_gamma   90.00
#
_symmetry.space_group_name_H-M   'P 1'
#
loop_
_entity.id
_entity.type
_entity.pdbx_description
1 polymer ?
#
loop_
_entity_poly.entity_id
_entity_poly.type
_entity_poly.pdbx_seq_one_letter_code
_entity_poly.pdbx_strand_id
1 'polypeptide(L)'
;MVIRPSFRERSWLPALAAFVLPLAQALAAPTPPLPPPLEQPKPKPAQVSSSEGMPPLPYPVVPMKRQEKKNPPQPPVLLTKIRSADAGDWTRTPNDVKSLLEWISQQMNVHFSSNIKPFAGISADPAQNPILYRSGYKSFDLTRKEITLLREYVANGGTIVFNSLVGHPDAYQSALQAARSILPEQSLYRLRMDHPVFHSFYEIDKVSFRDRLVKDGLATDPHPWLEGVDIDNRTAIFVSRWDFSLGWEANQHESWGYADADARRLGANIVSYVTAMRDAGRSVGKSVELVNADKKSAGKFRVGQVMHDGPWKTRTAAFPMLLNQFHVATGTPVSFDLRDVSLDDAAIFEMPFLFLTGTTDFTFTEKQRANLRQFLKNGGVLFAEAAEGRQSFDSAFRAEMARVFPDRNLAALPANHAIFQQPGKLGEVKARAALAARSNNRIEMAPELYGIDLNGSLAVIYSPHDLSAGWERAIAPYAQGYEAADATALGLNVLYYAVTH
;
A
#
# COMPACT_ATOMS: atom_id res chain seq x y z
N MET A 1 -35.27 17.39 -50.66
CA MET A 1 -35.78 16.20 -49.93
C MET A 1 -34.67 15.73 -49.03
N VAL A 2 -34.73 16.12 -47.74
CA VAL A 2 -33.66 15.91 -46.77
C VAL A 2 -34.07 14.74 -45.87
N ILE A 3 -33.30 13.68 -45.89
CA ILE A 3 -33.49 12.53 -44.98
C ILE A 3 -32.41 12.63 -43.89
N ARG A 4 -32.84 12.82 -42.66
CA ARG A 4 -32.01 12.69 -41.43
C ARG A 4 -32.00 11.24 -40.99
N PRO A 5 -30.88 10.65 -40.58
CA PRO A 5 -30.87 9.40 -39.82
C PRO A 5 -30.93 9.69 -38.30
N SER A 6 -31.83 8.99 -37.66
CA SER A 6 -32.00 8.98 -36.18
C SER A 6 -30.88 8.21 -35.53
N PHE A 7 -30.16 8.85 -34.61
CA PHE A 7 -29.26 8.18 -33.67
C PHE A 7 -30.11 7.48 -32.57
N ARG A 8 -29.99 6.16 -32.46
CA ARG A 8 -30.41 5.39 -31.27
C ARG A 8 -29.22 5.32 -30.33
N GLU A 9 -29.35 5.98 -29.19
CA GLU A 9 -28.48 5.78 -28.02
C GLU A 9 -28.59 4.34 -27.56
N ARG A 10 -27.48 3.60 -27.62
CA ARG A 10 -27.32 2.34 -26.89
C ARG A 10 -26.51 2.64 -25.63
N SER A 11 -27.20 2.63 -24.52
CA SER A 11 -26.62 2.59 -23.17
C SER A 11 -25.80 1.32 -23.00
N TRP A 12 -24.50 1.46 -22.83
CA TRP A 12 -23.61 0.40 -22.42
C TRP A 12 -23.51 0.43 -20.88
N LEU A 13 -24.23 -0.47 -20.23
CA LEU A 13 -23.95 -0.87 -18.86
C LEU A 13 -22.93 -2.00 -18.91
N PRO A 14 -21.74 -1.89 -18.29
CA PRO A 14 -20.87 -3.03 -18.13
C PRO A 14 -21.46 -3.97 -17.07
N ALA A 15 -21.55 -5.25 -17.41
CA ALA A 15 -21.98 -6.32 -16.52
C ALA A 15 -20.97 -6.49 -15.37
N LEU A 16 -21.27 -5.92 -14.22
CA LEU A 16 -20.70 -6.25 -12.91
C LEU A 16 -21.45 -7.47 -12.35
N ALA A 17 -21.05 -8.64 -12.79
CA ALA A 17 -21.54 -9.89 -12.22
C ALA A 17 -20.38 -10.85 -12.02
N ALA A 18 -19.76 -10.80 -10.85
CA ALA A 18 -19.14 -11.94 -10.17
C ALA A 18 -18.31 -11.43 -8.97
N PHE A 19 -18.92 -11.31 -7.81
CA PHE A 19 -18.31 -11.43 -6.47
C PHE A 19 -19.31 -10.98 -5.38
N VAL A 20 -20.58 -11.43 -5.46
CA VAL A 20 -21.63 -11.01 -4.51
C VAL A 20 -21.99 -12.11 -3.49
N LEU A 21 -21.43 -13.31 -3.59
CA LEU A 21 -21.87 -14.43 -2.75
C LEU A 21 -21.53 -14.40 -1.24
N PRO A 22 -20.41 -13.82 -0.75
CA PRO A 22 -20.22 -13.71 0.70
C PRO A 22 -20.94 -12.52 1.34
N LEU A 23 -21.33 -11.49 0.56
CA LEU A 23 -22.01 -10.31 1.13
C LEU A 23 -23.48 -10.59 1.49
N ALA A 24 -24.15 -11.45 0.77
CA ALA A 24 -25.58 -11.74 1.00
C ALA A 24 -25.83 -12.48 2.33
N GLN A 25 -24.90 -13.31 2.79
CA GLN A 25 -25.00 -13.97 4.11
C GLN A 25 -24.69 -13.02 5.27
N ALA A 26 -23.83 -12.03 5.07
CA ALA A 26 -23.52 -11.02 6.08
C ALA A 26 -24.70 -10.07 6.36
N LEU A 27 -25.61 -9.91 5.41
CA LEU A 27 -26.81 -9.07 5.55
C LEU A 27 -27.97 -9.75 6.32
N ALA A 28 -27.90 -11.08 6.52
CA ALA A 28 -28.94 -11.83 7.21
C ALA A 28 -28.77 -11.90 8.73
N ALA A 29 -27.59 -11.67 9.27
CA ALA A 29 -27.34 -11.67 10.71
C ALA A 29 -27.55 -10.27 11.31
N PRO A 30 -28.27 -10.13 12.44
CA PRO A 30 -28.45 -8.83 13.09
C PRO A 30 -27.10 -8.30 13.57
N THR A 31 -26.77 -7.07 13.14
CA THR A 31 -25.51 -6.41 13.54
C THR A 31 -25.39 -6.30 15.05
N PRO A 32 -24.20 -6.49 15.63
CA PRO A 32 -23.99 -6.30 17.07
C PRO A 32 -24.32 -4.86 17.49
N PRO A 33 -24.95 -4.66 18.67
CA PRO A 33 -25.24 -3.32 19.18
C PRO A 33 -23.94 -2.58 19.51
N LEU A 34 -24.00 -1.25 19.59
CA LEU A 34 -22.89 -0.43 20.05
C LEU A 34 -22.62 -0.65 21.55
N PRO A 35 -21.35 -0.66 22.00
CA PRO A 35 -21.04 -0.61 23.41
C PRO A 35 -21.55 0.69 24.03
N PRO A 36 -21.94 0.69 25.32
CA PRO A 36 -22.37 1.91 26.01
C PRO A 36 -21.22 2.93 26.03
N PRO A 37 -21.50 4.24 26.01
CA PRO A 37 -20.48 5.27 26.21
C PRO A 37 -19.88 5.11 27.61
N LEU A 38 -18.55 5.21 27.71
CA LEU A 38 -17.91 5.34 29.02
C LEU A 38 -18.26 6.71 29.60
N GLU A 39 -18.79 6.74 30.82
CA GLU A 39 -19.02 7.98 31.51
C GLU A 39 -17.70 8.72 31.74
N GLN A 40 -17.58 9.92 31.19
CA GLN A 40 -16.44 10.77 31.51
C GLN A 40 -16.51 11.20 32.98
N PRO A 41 -15.43 11.11 33.75
CA PRO A 41 -15.42 11.61 35.10
C PRO A 41 -15.75 13.10 35.10
N LYS A 42 -16.80 13.47 35.83
CA LYS A 42 -17.18 14.89 35.97
C LYS A 42 -15.99 15.65 36.55
N PRO A 43 -15.61 16.81 35.98
CA PRO A 43 -14.54 17.61 36.54
C PRO A 43 -14.85 17.94 38.01
N LYS A 44 -13.93 17.61 38.91
CA LYS A 44 -14.02 18.00 40.30
C LYS A 44 -14.07 19.54 40.36
N PRO A 45 -15.02 20.15 41.08
CA PRO A 45 -15.01 21.59 41.27
C PRO A 45 -13.70 22.02 41.94
N ALA A 46 -13.08 23.06 41.38
CA ALA A 46 -11.88 23.64 41.95
C ALA A 46 -12.19 24.09 43.38
N GLN A 47 -11.46 23.54 44.37
CA GLN A 47 -11.51 24.02 45.75
C GLN A 47 -10.87 25.41 45.77
N VAL A 48 -11.69 26.44 45.87
CA VAL A 48 -11.24 27.79 46.17
C VAL A 48 -10.86 27.77 47.66
N SER A 49 -9.58 27.71 47.95
CA SER A 49 -9.08 27.94 49.30
C SER A 49 -9.11 29.45 49.59
N SER A 50 -10.13 29.92 50.31
CA SER A 50 -10.10 31.22 50.93
C SER A 50 -9.17 31.14 52.15
N SER A 51 -7.95 31.59 52.03
CA SER A 51 -7.10 31.94 53.15
C SER A 51 -6.79 33.44 53.08
N GLU A 52 -7.60 34.24 53.78
CA GLU A 52 -7.18 35.57 54.20
C GLU A 52 -6.09 35.37 55.28
N GLY A 53 -4.84 35.53 54.88
CA GLY A 53 -3.67 35.52 55.74
C GLY A 53 -2.72 36.63 55.31
N MET A 54 -2.19 37.38 56.31
CA MET A 54 -1.20 38.43 56.12
C MET A 54 -0.11 38.07 55.10
N PRO A 55 0.33 39.01 54.24
CA PRO A 55 1.41 38.74 53.29
C PRO A 55 2.68 38.37 54.07
N PRO A 56 3.34 37.27 53.74
CA PRO A 56 4.60 36.88 54.35
C PRO A 56 5.72 37.89 54.01
N LEU A 57 6.60 38.14 54.96
CA LEU A 57 7.80 38.92 54.81
C LEU A 57 8.63 38.40 53.64
N PRO A 58 9.27 39.30 52.82
CA PRO A 58 10.10 38.85 51.74
C PRO A 58 11.28 38.03 52.27
N TYR A 59 11.38 36.80 51.76
CA TYR A 59 12.54 35.92 52.06
C TYR A 59 13.83 36.53 51.45
N PRO A 60 14.98 36.36 52.10
CA PRO A 60 16.26 36.76 51.51
C PRO A 60 16.44 36.03 50.18
N VAL A 61 16.83 36.76 49.14
CA VAL A 61 17.12 36.23 47.83
C VAL A 61 18.37 35.34 47.89
N VAL A 62 18.19 34.08 48.20
CA VAL A 62 19.21 33.07 47.96
C VAL A 62 19.15 32.76 46.47
N PRO A 63 20.28 32.78 45.72
CA PRO A 63 20.26 32.35 44.33
C PRO A 63 19.86 30.88 44.29
N MET A 64 18.60 30.65 43.99
CA MET A 64 18.11 29.26 43.81
C MET A 64 18.83 28.69 42.58
N LYS A 65 19.79 27.79 42.82
CA LYS A 65 20.20 26.86 41.77
C LYS A 65 18.92 26.25 41.20
N ARG A 66 18.65 26.47 39.93
CA ARG A 66 17.48 26.00 39.20
C ARG A 66 17.46 24.48 39.30
N GLN A 67 16.79 23.91 40.30
CA GLN A 67 16.46 22.49 40.46
C GLN A 67 15.07 22.22 39.90
N GLU A 68 14.73 22.84 38.77
CA GLU A 68 13.59 22.38 38.00
C GLU A 68 13.99 21.00 37.47
N LYS A 69 13.43 19.94 38.02
CA LYS A 69 13.44 18.63 37.38
C LYS A 69 12.91 18.86 35.97
N LYS A 70 13.77 18.77 34.98
CA LYS A 70 13.34 18.78 33.57
C LYS A 70 12.32 17.65 33.46
N ASN A 71 11.08 18.00 33.18
CA ASN A 71 10.10 16.97 32.86
C ASN A 71 10.72 16.10 31.74
N PRO A 72 10.71 14.77 31.89
CA PRO A 72 11.21 13.90 30.84
C PRO A 72 10.50 14.28 29.53
N PRO A 73 11.20 14.24 28.39
CA PRO A 73 10.57 14.54 27.11
C PRO A 73 9.35 13.66 26.93
N GLN A 74 8.23 14.28 26.59
CA GLN A 74 7.00 13.51 26.35
C GLN A 74 7.20 12.61 25.13
N PRO A 75 6.67 11.36 25.15
CA PRO A 75 6.74 10.49 24.00
C PRO A 75 6.11 11.15 22.77
N PRO A 76 6.72 10.99 21.57
CA PRO A 76 6.18 11.58 20.36
C PRO A 76 4.79 11.01 20.06
N VAL A 77 3.90 11.86 19.53
CA VAL A 77 2.59 11.42 19.06
C VAL A 77 2.77 10.56 17.82
N LEU A 78 2.23 9.34 17.85
CA LEU A 78 2.25 8.41 16.73
C LEU A 78 0.86 8.26 16.10
N LEU A 79 -0.18 8.07 16.93
CA LEU A 79 -1.55 7.84 16.52
C LEU A 79 -2.44 9.01 16.92
N THR A 80 -3.18 9.55 15.95
CA THR A 80 -4.21 10.56 16.18
C THR A 80 -5.56 9.98 15.82
N LYS A 81 -6.42 9.83 16.83
CA LYS A 81 -7.82 9.43 16.63
C LYS A 81 -8.62 10.62 16.14
N ILE A 82 -9.32 10.44 15.02
CA ILE A 82 -10.18 11.47 14.44
C ILE A 82 -11.50 11.50 15.22
N ARG A 83 -11.81 12.66 15.78
CA ARG A 83 -13.12 12.94 16.38
C ARG A 83 -14.06 13.36 15.25
N SER A 84 -14.98 12.47 14.88
CA SER A 84 -16.05 12.78 13.93
C SER A 84 -17.07 13.77 14.54
N ALA A 85 -17.74 14.53 13.66
CA ALA A 85 -18.77 15.48 14.08
C ALA A 85 -19.99 14.78 14.72
N ASP A 86 -20.31 13.56 14.27
CA ASP A 86 -21.29 12.69 14.91
C ASP A 86 -20.75 12.18 16.24
N ALA A 87 -21.21 12.81 17.31
CA ALA A 87 -20.65 12.68 18.67
C ALA A 87 -20.70 11.26 19.27
N GLY A 88 -21.26 10.28 18.54
CA GLY A 88 -21.51 8.96 19.11
C GLY A 88 -20.39 7.96 18.97
N ASP A 89 -19.68 7.93 17.84
CA ASP A 89 -18.86 6.77 17.46
C ASP A 89 -17.52 6.74 18.18
N TRP A 90 -16.76 7.83 18.16
CA TRP A 90 -15.40 7.87 18.72
C TRP A 90 -15.35 7.73 20.25
N THR A 91 -16.47 8.02 20.96
CA THR A 91 -16.59 7.91 22.42
C THR A 91 -16.87 6.48 22.90
N ARG A 92 -17.19 5.57 21.98
CA ARG A 92 -17.54 4.18 22.35
C ARG A 92 -16.31 3.34 22.74
N THR A 93 -15.16 3.67 22.15
CA THR A 93 -13.85 3.08 22.47
C THR A 93 -12.83 4.20 22.71
N PRO A 94 -13.00 5.02 23.78
CA PRO A 94 -12.19 6.24 23.94
C PRO A 94 -10.71 5.97 24.23
N ASN A 95 -10.39 4.80 24.76
CA ASN A 95 -9.02 4.41 25.14
C ASN A 95 -8.37 3.42 24.16
N ASP A 96 -9.02 3.03 23.07
CA ASP A 96 -8.55 2.00 22.16
C ASP A 96 -7.09 2.24 21.71
N VAL A 97 -6.82 3.41 21.18
CA VAL A 97 -5.47 3.80 20.71
C VAL A 97 -4.47 3.88 21.83
N LYS A 98 -4.87 4.44 22.99
CA LYS A 98 -4.00 4.54 24.16
C LYS A 98 -3.61 3.15 24.67
N SER A 99 -4.59 2.26 24.83
CA SER A 99 -4.39 0.89 25.31
C SER A 99 -3.51 0.09 24.33
N LEU A 100 -3.70 0.27 23.02
CA LEU A 100 -2.81 -0.34 22.02
C LEU A 100 -1.36 0.14 22.19
N LEU A 101 -1.13 1.45 22.31
CA LEU A 101 0.23 1.99 22.42
C LEU A 101 0.91 1.62 23.74
N GLU A 102 0.16 1.54 24.84
CA GLU A 102 0.66 1.02 26.12
C GLU A 102 1.08 -0.44 26.00
N TRP A 103 0.27 -1.27 25.34
CA TRP A 103 0.61 -2.66 25.10
C TRP A 103 1.83 -2.79 24.17
N ILE A 104 1.92 -2.02 23.08
CA ILE A 104 3.08 -1.98 22.19
C ILE A 104 4.34 -1.57 22.95
N SER A 105 4.24 -0.59 23.85
CA SER A 105 5.36 -0.15 24.68
C SER A 105 5.96 -1.30 25.50
N GLN A 106 5.11 -2.16 26.04
CA GLN A 106 5.54 -3.34 26.80
C GLN A 106 6.20 -4.42 25.92
N GLN A 107 5.74 -4.56 24.65
CA GLN A 107 6.26 -5.59 23.75
C GLN A 107 7.55 -5.17 23.03
N MET A 108 7.62 -3.91 22.61
CA MET A 108 8.69 -3.39 21.73
C MET A 108 9.69 -2.49 22.46
N ASN A 109 9.47 -2.18 23.73
CA ASN A 109 10.27 -1.20 24.51
C ASN A 109 10.39 0.17 23.80
N VAL A 110 9.31 0.60 23.14
CA VAL A 110 9.18 1.91 22.49
C VAL A 110 8.02 2.66 23.12
N HIS A 111 8.17 3.98 23.29
CA HIS A 111 7.15 4.79 23.92
C HIS A 111 6.61 5.81 22.93
N PHE A 112 5.34 5.66 22.60
CA PHE A 112 4.57 6.59 21.79
C PHE A 112 3.36 7.10 22.55
N SER A 113 2.88 8.28 22.17
CA SER A 113 1.65 8.86 22.68
C SER A 113 0.58 8.93 21.59
N SER A 114 -0.66 9.12 22.02
CA SER A 114 -1.80 9.36 21.13
C SER A 114 -2.52 10.64 21.51
N ASN A 115 -3.28 11.18 20.57
CA ASN A 115 -4.20 12.26 20.82
C ASN A 115 -5.54 12.04 20.10
N ILE A 116 -6.54 12.84 20.44
CA ILE A 116 -7.85 12.86 19.79
C ILE A 116 -8.05 14.26 19.25
N LYS A 117 -8.27 14.40 17.95
CA LYS A 117 -8.46 15.70 17.29
C LYS A 117 -9.70 15.71 16.39
N PRO A 118 -10.43 16.82 16.33
CA PRO A 118 -11.42 17.02 15.28
C PRO A 118 -10.73 17.20 13.92
N PHE A 119 -11.41 16.96 12.81
CA PHE A 119 -10.85 17.16 11.47
C PHE A 119 -10.22 18.56 11.28
N ALA A 120 -10.84 19.60 11.79
CA ALA A 120 -10.31 20.97 11.72
C ALA A 120 -8.96 21.17 12.43
N GLY A 121 -8.57 20.24 13.31
CA GLY A 121 -7.31 20.27 14.04
C GLY A 121 -6.23 19.32 13.46
N ILE A 122 -6.51 18.68 12.32
CA ILE A 122 -5.56 17.77 11.65
C ILE A 122 -4.68 18.58 10.71
N SER A 123 -3.38 18.36 10.80
CA SER A 123 -2.37 18.89 9.88
C SER A 123 -2.11 17.90 8.75
N ALA A 124 -1.88 18.38 7.53
CA ALA A 124 -1.40 17.59 6.41
C ALA A 124 0.07 17.17 6.56
N ASP A 125 0.78 17.62 7.60
CA ASP A 125 2.14 17.21 7.91
C ASP A 125 2.14 15.91 8.75
N PRO A 126 2.61 14.77 8.20
CA PRO A 126 2.69 13.51 8.92
C PRO A 126 3.68 13.51 10.08
N ALA A 127 4.58 14.50 10.16
CA ALA A 127 5.49 14.63 11.30
C ALA A 127 4.74 14.93 12.60
N GLN A 128 3.59 15.59 12.50
CA GLN A 128 2.72 15.91 13.64
C GLN A 128 1.73 14.79 13.97
N ASN A 129 1.31 14.02 12.96
CA ASN A 129 0.33 12.94 13.09
C ASN A 129 0.70 11.81 12.13
N PRO A 130 1.64 10.92 12.46
CA PRO A 130 2.10 9.88 11.54
C PRO A 130 1.00 8.92 11.09
N ILE A 131 0.06 8.58 11.99
CA ILE A 131 -1.08 7.72 11.71
C ILE A 131 -2.37 8.44 12.13
N LEU A 132 -3.28 8.61 11.19
CA LEU A 132 -4.66 9.02 11.46
C LEU A 132 -5.53 7.77 11.58
N TYR A 133 -6.30 7.70 12.65
CA TYR A 133 -7.19 6.58 12.94
C TYR A 133 -8.63 7.06 13.06
N ARG A 134 -9.54 6.42 12.34
CA ARG A 134 -10.96 6.64 12.45
C ARG A 134 -11.68 5.32 12.72
N SER A 135 -12.34 5.24 13.85
CA SER A 135 -13.27 4.15 14.18
C SER A 135 -14.69 4.68 14.12
N GLY A 136 -15.58 4.00 13.43
CA GLY A 136 -16.96 4.42 13.25
C GLY A 136 -17.93 3.25 13.15
N TYR A 137 -19.15 3.48 13.58
CA TYR A 137 -20.26 2.54 13.53
C TYR A 137 -21.27 2.89 12.43
N LYS A 138 -21.56 4.17 12.24
CA LYS A 138 -22.52 4.67 11.25
C LYS A 138 -21.88 4.92 9.90
N SER A 139 -22.71 4.98 8.87
CA SER A 139 -22.30 5.55 7.59
C SER A 139 -21.81 6.98 7.75
N PHE A 140 -20.84 7.36 6.94
CA PHE A 140 -20.28 8.70 6.90
C PHE A 140 -19.83 9.06 5.50
N ASP A 141 -19.83 10.35 5.21
CA ASP A 141 -19.28 10.92 4.00
C ASP A 141 -18.20 11.95 4.34
N LEU A 142 -17.15 11.98 3.55
CA LEU A 142 -16.12 13.02 3.67
C LEU A 142 -16.51 14.24 2.82
N THR A 143 -16.40 15.42 3.39
CA THR A 143 -16.54 16.66 2.64
C THR A 143 -15.36 16.85 1.66
N ARG A 144 -15.52 17.67 0.62
CA ARG A 144 -14.44 17.98 -0.32
C ARG A 144 -13.18 18.53 0.37
N LYS A 145 -13.34 19.33 1.43
CA LYS A 145 -12.21 19.87 2.21
C LYS A 145 -11.46 18.76 2.94
N GLU A 146 -12.17 17.82 3.53
CA GLU A 146 -11.59 16.67 4.22
C GLU A 146 -10.86 15.75 3.24
N ILE A 147 -11.46 15.48 2.08
CA ILE A 147 -10.82 14.68 1.01
C ILE A 147 -9.52 15.38 0.57
N THR A 148 -9.53 16.69 0.32
CA THR A 148 -8.33 17.43 -0.09
C THR A 148 -7.23 17.36 0.97
N LEU A 149 -7.58 17.58 2.24
CA LEU A 149 -6.66 17.49 3.36
C LEU A 149 -6.06 16.08 3.50
N LEU A 150 -6.90 15.05 3.46
CA LEU A 150 -6.45 13.67 3.60
C LEU A 150 -5.60 13.20 2.41
N ARG A 151 -5.92 13.66 1.19
CA ARG A 151 -5.09 13.42 0.00
C ARG A 151 -3.71 14.04 0.15
N GLU A 152 -3.63 15.31 0.54
CA GLU A 152 -2.35 15.97 0.82
C GLU A 152 -1.57 15.26 1.93
N TYR A 153 -2.27 14.87 3.00
CA TYR A 153 -1.67 14.16 4.12
C TYR A 153 -1.03 12.82 3.69
N VAL A 154 -1.73 11.98 2.90
CA VAL A 154 -1.17 10.70 2.45
C VAL A 154 -0.08 10.89 1.39
N ALA A 155 -0.19 11.90 0.52
CA ALA A 155 0.86 12.27 -0.42
C ALA A 155 2.15 12.72 0.28
N ASN A 156 2.04 13.38 1.43
CA ASN A 156 3.17 13.76 2.27
C ASN A 156 3.75 12.60 3.12
N GLY A 157 3.25 11.39 2.96
CA GLY A 157 3.74 10.18 3.64
C GLY A 157 2.96 9.76 4.89
N GLY A 158 1.80 10.38 5.16
CA GLY A 158 0.90 9.99 6.24
C GLY A 158 0.16 8.68 5.95
N THR A 159 -0.31 8.01 7.00
CA THR A 159 -1.11 6.77 6.89
C THR A 159 -2.45 6.94 7.57
N ILE A 160 -3.51 6.49 6.92
CA ILE A 160 -4.88 6.49 7.46
C ILE A 160 -5.31 5.06 7.74
N VAL A 161 -5.93 4.84 8.90
CA VAL A 161 -6.52 3.55 9.27
C VAL A 161 -8.00 3.75 9.59
N PHE A 162 -8.86 3.13 8.81
CA PHE A 162 -10.29 3.06 9.04
C PHE A 162 -10.65 1.74 9.71
N ASN A 163 -11.38 1.80 10.80
CA ASN A 163 -11.90 0.66 11.52
C ASN A 163 -13.43 0.68 11.53
N SER A 164 -14.04 -0.45 11.19
CA SER A 164 -15.49 -0.65 11.30
C SER A 164 -15.81 -1.08 12.71
N LEU A 165 -16.22 -0.13 13.56
CA LEU A 165 -16.57 -0.41 14.96
C LEU A 165 -17.67 -1.48 15.04
N VAL A 166 -17.49 -2.46 15.87
CA VAL A 166 -18.25 -3.71 16.00
C VAL A 166 -18.40 -4.51 14.68
N GLY A 167 -17.64 -4.17 13.65
CA GLY A 167 -17.72 -4.78 12.31
C GLY A 167 -18.94 -4.33 11.50
N HIS A 168 -19.49 -3.14 11.79
CA HIS A 168 -20.74 -2.67 11.18
C HIS A 168 -20.57 -2.46 9.65
N PRO A 169 -21.47 -3.03 8.80
CA PRO A 169 -21.34 -2.97 7.35
C PRO A 169 -21.35 -1.54 6.78
N ASP A 170 -22.22 -0.67 7.30
CA ASP A 170 -22.37 0.70 6.79
C ASP A 170 -21.09 1.53 6.99
N ALA A 171 -20.45 1.39 8.17
CA ALA A 171 -19.18 2.04 8.46
C ALA A 171 -18.08 1.51 7.53
N TYR A 172 -18.05 0.20 7.29
CA TYR A 172 -17.12 -0.42 6.37
C TYR A 172 -17.29 0.07 4.93
N GLN A 173 -18.53 0.10 4.42
CA GLN A 173 -18.79 0.60 3.06
C GLN A 173 -18.42 2.08 2.91
N SER A 174 -18.72 2.90 3.93
CA SER A 174 -18.31 4.32 3.95
C SER A 174 -16.79 4.47 3.98
N ALA A 175 -16.06 3.61 4.71
CA ALA A 175 -14.61 3.60 4.73
C ALA A 175 -14.00 3.24 3.37
N LEU A 176 -14.56 2.23 2.66
CA LEU A 176 -14.14 1.89 1.30
C LEU A 176 -14.39 3.06 0.33
N GLN A 177 -15.56 3.71 0.45
CA GLN A 177 -15.89 4.88 -0.39
C GLN A 177 -14.96 6.06 -0.07
N ALA A 178 -14.65 6.31 1.19
CA ALA A 178 -13.69 7.34 1.61
C ALA A 178 -12.30 7.09 1.02
N ALA A 179 -11.81 5.85 1.11
CA ALA A 179 -10.51 5.47 0.54
C ALA A 179 -10.44 5.72 -0.98
N ARG A 180 -11.48 5.32 -1.74
CA ARG A 180 -11.59 5.59 -3.18
C ARG A 180 -11.69 7.10 -3.50
N SER A 181 -12.35 7.88 -2.64
CA SER A 181 -12.48 9.34 -2.84
C SER A 181 -11.18 10.08 -2.55
N ILE A 182 -10.37 9.59 -1.61
CA ILE A 182 -9.07 10.17 -1.28
C ILE A 182 -8.07 9.90 -2.41
N LEU A 183 -7.99 8.68 -2.94
CA LEU A 183 -7.04 8.26 -3.97
C LEU A 183 -7.77 7.54 -5.14
N PRO A 184 -8.58 8.24 -5.94
CA PRO A 184 -9.37 7.63 -7.01
C PRO A 184 -8.53 7.07 -8.15
N GLU A 185 -7.27 7.51 -8.28
CA GLU A 185 -6.29 7.02 -9.25
C GLU A 185 -5.62 5.71 -8.86
N GLN A 186 -5.79 5.29 -7.59
CA GLN A 186 -5.16 4.07 -7.06
C GLN A 186 -6.19 2.96 -6.85
N SER A 187 -5.73 1.71 -6.98
CA SER A 187 -6.57 0.55 -6.71
C SER A 187 -6.76 0.33 -5.21
N LEU A 188 -8.00 0.13 -4.79
CA LEU A 188 -8.34 -0.37 -3.46
C LEU A 188 -8.48 -1.90 -3.55
N TYR A 189 -7.69 -2.64 -2.81
CA TYR A 189 -7.61 -4.10 -2.90
C TYR A 189 -7.49 -4.76 -1.52
N ARG A 190 -7.86 -6.02 -1.43
CA ARG A 190 -7.64 -6.82 -0.23
C ARG A 190 -6.16 -7.20 -0.13
N LEU A 191 -5.54 -6.89 1.01
CA LEU A 191 -4.14 -7.24 1.28
C LEU A 191 -3.99 -8.76 1.35
N ARG A 192 -3.03 -9.30 0.60
CA ARG A 192 -2.69 -10.72 0.58
C ARG A 192 -1.73 -11.05 1.72
N MET A 193 -1.65 -12.33 2.10
CA MET A 193 -0.86 -12.75 3.26
C MET A 193 0.65 -12.53 3.12
N ASP A 194 1.15 -12.35 1.90
CA ASP A 194 2.53 -11.93 1.64
C ASP A 194 2.76 -10.41 1.81
N HIS A 195 1.72 -9.65 2.22
CA HIS A 195 1.86 -8.22 2.49
C HIS A 195 2.71 -7.98 3.75
N PRO A 196 3.72 -7.04 3.71
CA PRO A 196 4.62 -6.80 4.84
C PRO A 196 3.91 -6.46 6.16
N VAL A 197 2.71 -5.88 6.12
CA VAL A 197 1.97 -5.57 7.34
C VAL A 197 1.68 -6.81 8.19
N PHE A 198 1.60 -8.01 7.60
CA PHE A 198 1.37 -9.25 8.34
C PHE A 198 2.66 -9.86 8.91
N HIS A 199 3.84 -9.31 8.54
CA HIS A 199 5.16 -9.82 8.91
C HIS A 199 6.08 -8.74 9.50
N SER A 200 5.56 -7.53 9.76
CA SER A 200 6.41 -6.38 10.12
C SER A 200 6.95 -6.43 11.55
N PHE A 201 6.29 -7.12 12.46
CA PHE A 201 6.75 -7.40 13.82
C PHE A 201 6.34 -8.80 14.30
N TYR A 202 5.06 -9.15 14.19
CA TYR A 202 4.56 -10.50 14.41
C TYR A 202 4.33 -11.19 13.07
N GLU A 203 4.67 -12.46 12.99
CA GLU A 203 4.22 -13.33 11.90
C GLU A 203 2.75 -13.68 12.14
N ILE A 204 1.87 -13.21 11.24
CA ILE A 204 0.43 -13.41 11.33
C ILE A 204 -0.04 -14.17 10.10
N ASP A 205 -0.13 -15.48 10.19
CA ASP A 205 -0.70 -16.33 9.14
C ASP A 205 -2.22 -16.44 9.27
N LYS A 206 -2.71 -16.53 10.52
CA LYS A 206 -4.12 -16.70 10.85
C LYS A 206 -4.48 -15.83 12.05
N VAL A 207 -5.78 -15.53 12.17
CA VAL A 207 -6.34 -14.81 13.31
C VAL A 207 -7.54 -15.55 13.88
N SER A 208 -7.76 -15.36 15.17
CA SER A 208 -8.98 -15.77 15.87
C SER A 208 -9.96 -14.62 15.87
N PHE A 209 -11.22 -14.94 15.77
CA PHE A 209 -12.31 -13.98 15.79
C PHE A 209 -13.08 -14.07 17.12
N ARG A 210 -13.82 -13.01 17.44
CA ARG A 210 -14.73 -12.99 18.57
C ARG A 210 -15.89 -13.94 18.35
N ASP A 211 -16.42 -14.50 19.45
CA ASP A 211 -17.49 -15.49 19.46
C ASP A 211 -18.71 -15.08 18.62
N ARG A 212 -19.07 -13.80 18.63
CA ARG A 212 -20.22 -13.29 17.87
C ARG A 212 -20.03 -13.47 16.37
N LEU A 213 -18.84 -13.16 15.84
CA LEU A 213 -18.53 -13.34 14.42
C LEU A 213 -18.59 -14.82 14.02
N VAL A 214 -18.09 -15.70 14.89
CA VAL A 214 -18.10 -17.16 14.67
C VAL A 214 -19.52 -17.71 14.72
N LYS A 215 -20.32 -17.32 15.72
CA LYS A 215 -21.71 -17.74 15.88
C LYS A 215 -22.60 -17.32 14.73
N ASP A 216 -22.36 -16.14 14.18
CA ASP A 216 -23.11 -15.61 13.03
C ASP A 216 -22.63 -16.19 11.67
N GLY A 217 -21.65 -17.12 11.69
CA GLY A 217 -21.15 -17.82 10.50
C GLY A 217 -20.35 -16.94 9.53
N LEU A 218 -19.85 -15.79 9.99
CA LEU A 218 -19.12 -14.82 9.18
C LEU A 218 -17.60 -15.05 9.19
N ALA A 219 -17.08 -15.84 10.12
CA ALA A 219 -15.67 -16.23 10.24
C ALA A 219 -15.31 -17.35 9.25
N THR A 220 -15.55 -17.14 7.96
CA THR A 220 -15.34 -18.15 6.91
C THR A 220 -13.90 -18.26 6.42
N ASP A 221 -13.10 -17.23 6.67
CA ASP A 221 -11.70 -17.14 6.27
C ASP A 221 -10.85 -16.84 7.52
N PRO A 222 -9.88 -17.69 7.88
CA PRO A 222 -9.05 -17.47 9.07
C PRO A 222 -8.01 -16.37 8.91
N HIS A 223 -7.86 -15.79 7.73
CA HIS A 223 -6.90 -14.73 7.47
C HIS A 223 -7.47 -13.34 7.85
N PRO A 224 -6.60 -12.39 8.25
CA PRO A 224 -7.03 -11.01 8.48
C PRO A 224 -7.73 -10.42 7.27
N TRP A 225 -8.78 -9.65 7.51
CA TRP A 225 -9.48 -8.94 6.43
C TRP A 225 -9.14 -7.46 6.51
N LEU A 226 -8.09 -7.07 5.79
CA LEU A 226 -7.71 -5.69 5.59
C LEU A 226 -7.70 -5.38 4.10
N GLU A 227 -8.23 -4.23 3.71
CA GLU A 227 -8.01 -3.63 2.40
C GLU A 227 -6.98 -2.51 2.50
N GLY A 228 -6.31 -2.24 1.40
CA GLY A 228 -5.31 -1.20 1.29
C GLY A 228 -5.40 -0.39 0.01
N VAL A 229 -4.89 0.84 0.09
CA VAL A 229 -4.59 1.68 -1.08
C VAL A 229 -3.14 2.11 -0.98
N ASP A 230 -2.36 1.84 -2.02
CA ASP A 230 -0.92 2.11 -2.04
C ASP A 230 -0.58 3.42 -2.78
N ILE A 231 0.49 4.05 -2.32
CA ILE A 231 1.24 5.08 -3.04
C ILE A 231 2.69 4.60 -3.10
N ASP A 232 3.25 4.39 -4.29
CA ASP A 232 4.63 3.91 -4.51
C ASP A 232 4.99 2.69 -3.65
N ASN A 233 4.15 1.67 -3.66
CA ASN A 233 4.27 0.43 -2.87
C ASN A 233 4.21 0.61 -1.35
N ARG A 234 3.82 1.77 -0.85
CA ARG A 234 3.51 2.01 0.55
C ARG A 234 2.00 2.02 0.74
N THR A 235 1.45 1.17 1.57
CA THR A 235 0.04 1.23 1.93
C THR A 235 -0.23 2.49 2.75
N ALA A 236 -0.88 3.45 2.11
CA ALA A 236 -1.20 4.77 2.66
C ALA A 236 -2.54 4.78 3.40
N ILE A 237 -3.47 3.91 3.00
CA ILE A 237 -4.79 3.78 3.61
C ILE A 237 -5.04 2.30 3.91
N PHE A 238 -5.39 2.00 5.16
CA PHE A 238 -5.87 0.69 5.58
C PHE A 238 -7.36 0.78 5.92
N VAL A 239 -8.14 -0.22 5.51
CA VAL A 239 -9.54 -0.37 5.88
C VAL A 239 -9.75 -1.75 6.50
N SER A 240 -10.18 -1.78 7.76
CA SER A 240 -10.51 -3.04 8.45
C SER A 240 -11.98 -3.38 8.32
N ARG A 241 -12.26 -4.56 7.79
CA ARG A 241 -13.61 -5.14 7.72
C ARG A 241 -14.14 -5.43 9.12
N TRP A 242 -13.32 -6.09 9.94
CA TRP A 242 -13.65 -6.53 11.28
C TRP A 242 -13.06 -5.60 12.34
N ASP A 243 -13.80 -5.41 13.43
CA ASP A 243 -13.40 -4.51 14.51
C ASP A 243 -12.14 -5.02 15.25
N PHE A 244 -11.17 -4.14 15.43
CA PHE A 244 -10.04 -4.35 16.31
C PHE A 244 -9.99 -3.40 17.51
N SER A 245 -10.80 -2.33 17.54
CA SER A 245 -10.78 -1.32 18.61
C SER A 245 -11.22 -1.88 19.97
N LEU A 246 -12.26 -2.71 19.99
CA LEU A 246 -12.68 -3.39 21.23
C LEU A 246 -11.61 -4.38 21.74
N GLY A 247 -10.89 -5.04 20.83
CA GLY A 247 -9.76 -5.91 21.20
C GLY A 247 -8.58 -5.13 21.76
N TRP A 248 -8.33 -3.92 21.25
CA TRP A 248 -7.26 -3.07 21.80
C TRP A 248 -7.53 -2.66 23.25
N GLU A 249 -8.78 -2.35 23.60
CA GLU A 249 -9.21 -2.01 24.96
C GLU A 249 -9.45 -3.25 25.85
N ALA A 250 -9.39 -4.47 25.31
CA ALA A 250 -9.89 -5.69 25.96
C ALA A 250 -11.35 -5.57 26.41
N ASN A 251 -12.17 -4.83 25.67
CA ASN A 251 -13.58 -4.65 25.94
C ASN A 251 -14.34 -5.91 25.55
N GLN A 252 -15.12 -6.48 26.48
CA GLN A 252 -15.84 -7.75 26.27
C GLN A 252 -17.20 -7.61 25.56
N HIS A 253 -17.52 -6.43 25.05
CA HIS A 253 -18.75 -6.21 24.29
C HIS A 253 -18.77 -7.07 23.02
N GLU A 254 -19.92 -7.65 22.70
CA GLU A 254 -20.08 -8.46 21.49
C GLU A 254 -19.83 -7.64 20.21
N SER A 255 -19.04 -8.20 19.31
CA SER A 255 -18.74 -7.56 18.04
C SER A 255 -18.38 -8.57 16.95
N TRP A 256 -18.50 -8.14 15.71
CA TRP A 256 -17.83 -8.77 14.58
C TRP A 256 -16.40 -8.24 14.50
N GLY A 257 -15.52 -8.84 15.26
CA GLY A 257 -14.15 -8.38 15.43
C GLY A 257 -13.15 -9.50 15.62
N TYR A 258 -11.89 -9.12 15.69
CA TYR A 258 -10.80 -10.02 16.04
C TYR A 258 -10.77 -10.29 17.54
N ALA A 259 -10.31 -11.46 17.94
CA ALA A 259 -9.99 -11.75 19.34
C ALA A 259 -8.92 -10.75 19.86
N ASP A 260 -8.94 -10.43 21.14
CA ASP A 260 -8.13 -9.37 21.74
C ASP A 260 -6.63 -9.48 21.42
N ALA A 261 -6.08 -10.70 21.51
CA ALA A 261 -4.68 -10.94 21.22
C ALA A 261 -4.32 -10.63 19.75
N ASP A 262 -5.15 -11.08 18.81
CA ASP A 262 -4.89 -10.89 17.39
C ASP A 262 -5.20 -9.47 16.92
N ALA A 263 -6.22 -8.82 17.51
CA ALA A 263 -6.46 -7.39 17.32
C ALA A 263 -5.22 -6.55 17.69
N ARG A 264 -4.58 -6.84 18.83
CA ARG A 264 -3.37 -6.15 19.30
C ARG A 264 -2.16 -6.46 18.42
N ARG A 265 -1.98 -7.72 17.99
CA ARG A 265 -0.91 -8.10 17.06
C ARG A 265 -1.04 -7.37 15.72
N LEU A 266 -2.26 -7.31 15.15
CA LEU A 266 -2.53 -6.55 13.93
C LEU A 266 -2.25 -5.06 14.12
N GLY A 267 -2.67 -4.47 15.25
CA GLY A 267 -2.37 -3.08 15.60
C GLY A 267 -0.87 -2.82 15.69
N ALA A 268 -0.11 -3.69 16.35
CA ALA A 268 1.35 -3.59 16.45
C ALA A 268 2.03 -3.71 15.09
N ASN A 269 1.55 -4.61 14.24
CA ASN A 269 2.07 -4.78 12.89
C ASN A 269 1.80 -3.54 12.02
N ILE A 270 0.61 -2.94 12.09
CA ILE A 270 0.31 -1.68 11.39
C ILE A 270 1.27 -0.58 11.87
N VAL A 271 1.46 -0.43 13.18
CA VAL A 271 2.39 0.56 13.76
C VAL A 271 3.83 0.30 13.30
N SER A 272 4.29 -0.93 13.36
CA SER A 272 5.64 -1.32 12.92
C SER A 272 5.84 -1.05 11.43
N TYR A 273 4.89 -1.46 10.59
CA TYR A 273 4.91 -1.22 9.16
C TYR A 273 4.99 0.28 8.83
N VAL A 274 4.10 1.08 9.41
CA VAL A 274 4.08 2.54 9.17
C VAL A 274 5.37 3.20 9.64
N THR A 275 5.91 2.76 10.77
CA THR A 275 7.18 3.31 11.30
C THR A 275 8.35 2.97 10.38
N ALA A 276 8.44 1.74 9.87
CA ALA A 276 9.47 1.32 8.94
C ALA A 276 9.35 2.04 7.58
N MET A 277 8.13 2.30 7.12
CA MET A 277 7.85 3.00 5.85
C MET A 277 7.87 4.53 5.96
N ARG A 278 8.16 5.10 7.13
CA ARG A 278 8.11 6.55 7.36
C ARG A 278 9.03 7.35 6.43
N ASP A 279 10.26 6.90 6.27
CA ASP A 279 11.23 7.60 5.43
C ASP A 279 10.94 7.39 3.94
N ALA A 280 10.43 6.22 3.57
CA ALA A 280 9.90 5.97 2.22
C ALA A 280 8.77 6.95 1.88
N GLY A 281 7.78 7.09 2.77
CA GLY A 281 6.66 8.01 2.57
C GLY A 281 7.08 9.47 2.40
N ARG A 282 8.13 9.90 3.11
CA ARG A 282 8.68 11.27 2.99
C ARG A 282 9.48 11.50 1.71
N SER A 283 9.98 10.47 1.08
CA SER A 283 10.76 10.56 -0.17
C SER A 283 9.87 10.70 -1.40
N VAL A 284 8.65 10.20 -1.38
CA VAL A 284 7.68 10.23 -2.50
C VAL A 284 7.45 11.65 -3.03
N GLY A 285 7.29 12.64 -2.16
CA GLY A 285 7.11 14.05 -2.54
C GLY A 285 8.36 14.72 -3.12
N LYS A 286 9.49 14.00 -3.25
CA LYS A 286 10.79 14.51 -3.74
C LYS A 286 11.25 13.79 -5.01
N SER A 287 10.40 12.96 -5.63
CA SER A 287 10.73 12.26 -6.85
C SER A 287 11.03 13.25 -7.97
N VAL A 288 12.11 12.98 -8.72
CA VAL A 288 12.49 13.79 -9.88
C VAL A 288 11.55 13.47 -11.02
N GLU A 289 10.80 14.47 -11.48
CA GLU A 289 9.99 14.34 -12.68
C GLU A 289 10.89 14.50 -13.92
N LEU A 290 10.98 13.46 -14.74
CA LEU A 290 11.70 13.47 -16.00
C LEU A 290 10.73 13.87 -17.10
N VAL A 291 10.98 15.02 -17.72
CA VAL A 291 10.13 15.58 -18.79
C VAL A 291 10.85 15.44 -20.12
N ASN A 292 10.10 15.05 -21.16
CA ASN A 292 10.63 15.03 -22.53
C ASN A 292 10.93 16.46 -23.02
N ALA A 293 12.17 16.72 -23.44
CA ALA A 293 12.59 18.01 -23.94
C ALA A 293 11.84 18.44 -25.22
N ASP A 294 11.42 17.48 -26.01
CA ASP A 294 10.52 17.67 -27.16
C ASP A 294 9.31 16.71 -27.07
N LYS A 295 8.16 17.17 -27.60
CA LYS A 295 6.92 16.40 -27.60
C LYS A 295 6.82 15.40 -28.75
N LYS A 296 7.81 15.35 -29.65
CA LYS A 296 7.79 14.43 -30.81
C LYS A 296 8.18 13.04 -30.33
N SER A 297 7.31 12.08 -30.52
CA SER A 297 7.56 10.67 -30.14
C SER A 297 8.15 9.85 -31.31
N ALA A 298 8.17 10.37 -32.53
CA ALA A 298 8.70 9.67 -33.70
C ALA A 298 10.21 9.41 -33.55
N GLY A 299 10.62 8.15 -33.71
CA GLY A 299 12.02 7.73 -33.57
C GLY A 299 12.50 7.52 -32.14
N LYS A 300 11.64 7.65 -31.15
CA LYS A 300 11.97 7.36 -29.74
C LYS A 300 11.50 5.97 -29.33
N PHE A 301 12.29 5.31 -28.51
CA PHE A 301 11.86 4.07 -27.83
C PHE A 301 10.74 4.40 -26.83
N ARG A 302 9.60 3.74 -26.98
CA ARG A 302 8.39 3.96 -26.17
C ARG A 302 8.03 2.72 -25.40
N VAL A 303 7.49 2.92 -24.20
CA VAL A 303 7.08 1.85 -23.30
C VAL A 303 5.61 1.98 -22.95
N GLY A 304 4.85 0.89 -23.07
CA GLY A 304 3.49 0.76 -22.56
C GLY A 304 3.50 0.16 -21.17
N GLN A 305 2.90 0.87 -20.19
CA GLN A 305 2.65 0.34 -18.85
C GLN A 305 1.34 -0.45 -18.88
N VAL A 306 1.40 -1.76 -18.64
CA VAL A 306 0.22 -2.62 -18.71
C VAL A 306 -0.68 -2.41 -17.51
N MET A 307 -1.95 -2.15 -17.75
CA MET A 307 -3.00 -2.07 -16.74
C MET A 307 -3.59 -3.47 -16.49
N HIS A 308 -3.79 -3.82 -15.23
CA HIS A 308 -4.48 -5.04 -14.80
C HIS A 308 -5.41 -4.75 -13.61
N ASP A 309 -6.16 -5.72 -13.15
CA ASP A 309 -7.18 -5.59 -12.09
C ASP A 309 -6.60 -5.43 -10.67
N GLY A 310 -5.29 -5.70 -10.47
CA GLY A 310 -4.57 -5.42 -9.23
C GLY A 310 -3.88 -4.04 -9.22
N PRO A 311 -3.05 -3.74 -8.20
CA PRO A 311 -2.22 -2.53 -8.16
C PRO A 311 -1.08 -2.63 -9.17
N TRP A 312 -1.27 -2.07 -10.35
CA TRP A 312 -0.33 -2.09 -11.48
C TRP A 312 0.55 -0.82 -11.57
N LYS A 313 0.12 0.27 -10.92
CA LYS A 313 0.84 1.55 -10.90
C LYS A 313 1.65 1.66 -9.62
N THR A 314 2.73 0.91 -9.55
CA THR A 314 3.53 0.75 -8.34
C THR A 314 4.47 1.95 -8.12
N ARG A 315 5.61 2.00 -8.81
CA ARG A 315 6.63 3.07 -8.69
C ARG A 315 6.70 3.87 -9.97
N THR A 316 6.01 5.01 -10.00
CA THR A 316 5.79 5.77 -11.24
C THR A 316 7.06 6.42 -11.79
N ALA A 317 8.04 6.74 -10.96
CA ALA A 317 9.30 7.35 -11.40
C ALA A 317 10.38 6.31 -11.78
N ALA A 318 10.23 5.05 -11.38
CA ALA A 318 11.28 4.05 -11.51
C ALA A 318 11.68 3.76 -12.96
N PHE A 319 10.72 3.42 -13.82
CA PHE A 319 11.00 3.12 -15.22
C PHE A 319 11.48 4.33 -16.03
N PRO A 320 10.91 5.55 -15.90
CA PRO A 320 11.48 6.77 -16.46
C PRO A 320 12.95 7.01 -16.06
N MET A 321 13.31 6.76 -14.79
CA MET A 321 14.70 6.88 -14.34
C MET A 321 15.61 5.84 -14.99
N LEU A 322 15.15 4.60 -15.17
CA LEU A 322 15.87 3.58 -15.92
C LEU A 322 16.05 3.98 -17.37
N LEU A 323 15.01 4.50 -18.05
CA LEU A 323 15.08 5.02 -19.42
C LEU A 323 16.07 6.15 -19.58
N ASN A 324 16.14 7.07 -18.58
CA ASN A 324 17.14 8.13 -18.59
C ASN A 324 18.57 7.57 -18.53
N GLN A 325 18.82 6.60 -17.66
CA GLN A 325 20.14 5.95 -17.58
C GLN A 325 20.46 5.16 -18.85
N PHE A 326 19.47 4.52 -19.46
CA PHE A 326 19.62 3.83 -20.74
C PHE A 326 19.97 4.80 -21.87
N HIS A 327 19.28 5.94 -21.97
CA HIS A 327 19.61 7.00 -22.90
C HIS A 327 21.05 7.51 -22.74
N VAL A 328 21.45 7.79 -21.49
CA VAL A 328 22.82 8.27 -21.18
C VAL A 328 23.87 7.23 -21.56
N ALA A 329 23.61 5.94 -21.28
CA ALA A 329 24.57 4.88 -21.54
C ALA A 329 24.71 4.49 -23.03
N THR A 330 23.63 4.59 -23.81
CA THR A 330 23.58 4.06 -25.17
C THR A 330 23.38 5.13 -26.26
N GLY A 331 22.97 6.34 -25.90
CA GLY A 331 22.55 7.38 -26.86
C GLY A 331 21.19 7.11 -27.50
N THR A 332 20.51 6.01 -27.17
CA THR A 332 19.20 5.66 -27.75
C THR A 332 18.15 6.73 -27.38
N PRO A 333 17.46 7.33 -28.34
CA PRO A 333 16.37 8.25 -28.05
C PRO A 333 15.20 7.54 -27.35
N VAL A 334 14.75 8.04 -26.19
CA VAL A 334 13.67 7.45 -25.37
C VAL A 334 12.55 8.45 -25.11
N SER A 335 11.35 7.97 -24.87
CA SER A 335 10.26 8.74 -24.28
C SER A 335 10.18 8.42 -22.79
N PHE A 336 10.24 9.44 -21.93
CA PHE A 336 10.08 9.25 -20.49
C PHE A 336 8.62 9.07 -20.08
N ASP A 337 7.65 9.42 -20.94
CA ASP A 337 6.24 9.20 -20.69
C ASP A 337 5.88 7.74 -21.01
N LEU A 338 5.61 6.95 -19.98
CA LEU A 338 5.01 5.64 -20.14
C LEU A 338 3.53 5.82 -20.47
N ARG A 339 3.06 5.11 -21.51
CA ARG A 339 1.65 5.09 -21.85
C ARG A 339 0.94 3.98 -21.08
N ASP A 340 -0.04 4.35 -20.25
CA ASP A 340 -0.92 3.37 -19.62
C ASP A 340 -1.74 2.67 -20.72
N VAL A 341 -1.65 1.34 -20.80
CA VAL A 341 -2.29 0.54 -21.86
C VAL A 341 -3.08 -0.62 -21.29
N SER A 342 -4.31 -0.77 -21.73
CA SER A 342 -5.09 -1.99 -21.50
C SER A 342 -4.77 -3.02 -22.59
N LEU A 343 -4.61 -4.28 -22.21
CA LEU A 343 -4.44 -5.37 -23.18
C LEU A 343 -5.69 -5.60 -24.07
N ASP A 344 -6.83 -4.98 -23.75
CA ASP A 344 -8.02 -4.98 -24.60
C ASP A 344 -7.94 -3.96 -25.74
N ASP A 345 -7.02 -2.97 -25.66
CA ASP A 345 -6.88 -1.89 -26.59
C ASP A 345 -5.87 -2.25 -27.69
N ALA A 346 -6.19 -1.88 -28.95
CA ALA A 346 -5.27 -2.01 -30.08
C ALA A 346 -3.99 -1.15 -29.91
N ALA A 347 -4.01 -0.17 -29.02
CA ALA A 347 -2.85 0.67 -28.72
C ALA A 347 -1.61 -0.10 -28.25
N ILE A 348 -1.76 -1.34 -27.74
CA ILE A 348 -0.60 -2.19 -27.39
C ILE A 348 0.26 -2.49 -28.61
N PHE A 349 -0.32 -2.61 -29.80
CA PHE A 349 0.41 -2.91 -31.05
C PHE A 349 1.21 -1.73 -31.60
N GLU A 350 1.02 -0.53 -31.03
CA GLU A 350 1.82 0.66 -31.33
C GLU A 350 3.09 0.75 -30.47
N MET A 351 3.19 -0.07 -29.42
CA MET A 351 4.32 -0.09 -28.51
C MET A 351 5.29 -1.21 -28.90
N PRO A 352 6.60 -0.96 -28.95
CA PRO A 352 7.58 -2.03 -29.14
C PRO A 352 7.82 -2.84 -27.86
N PHE A 353 7.52 -2.25 -26.70
CA PHE A 353 7.86 -2.79 -25.39
C PHE A 353 6.74 -2.53 -24.39
N LEU A 354 6.37 -3.55 -23.64
CA LEU A 354 5.40 -3.48 -22.56
C LEU A 354 6.09 -3.75 -21.23
N PHE A 355 5.73 -2.96 -20.20
CA PHE A 355 6.15 -3.18 -18.82
C PHE A 355 4.94 -3.57 -17.97
N LEU A 356 5.06 -4.66 -17.23
CA LEU A 356 4.02 -5.17 -16.34
C LEU A 356 4.59 -5.33 -14.94
N THR A 357 3.98 -4.71 -13.93
CA THR A 357 4.39 -4.82 -12.54
C THR A 357 3.17 -4.79 -11.63
N GLY A 358 3.30 -5.31 -10.43
CA GLY A 358 2.24 -5.32 -9.43
C GLY A 358 2.66 -5.95 -8.12
N THR A 359 1.82 -5.80 -7.10
CA THR A 359 2.07 -6.29 -5.73
C THR A 359 1.11 -7.40 -5.30
N THR A 360 0.08 -7.71 -6.09
CA THR A 360 -0.90 -8.76 -5.77
C THR A 360 -1.17 -9.64 -6.97
N ASP A 361 -1.96 -10.69 -6.77
CA ASP A 361 -2.51 -11.50 -7.84
C ASP A 361 -3.40 -10.67 -8.79
N PHE A 362 -3.43 -11.08 -10.02
CA PHE A 362 -4.23 -10.51 -11.10
C PHE A 362 -4.66 -11.60 -12.08
N THR A 363 -5.63 -11.30 -12.92
CA THR A 363 -6.11 -12.24 -13.93
C THR A 363 -6.43 -11.51 -15.23
N PHE A 364 -5.97 -12.05 -16.36
CA PHE A 364 -6.33 -11.56 -17.69
C PHE A 364 -7.59 -12.24 -18.20
N THR A 365 -8.40 -11.51 -18.93
CA THR A 365 -9.49 -12.07 -19.73
C THR A 365 -8.94 -12.87 -20.93
N GLU A 366 -9.75 -13.72 -21.54
CA GLU A 366 -9.33 -14.46 -22.75
C GLU A 366 -8.94 -13.53 -23.90
N LYS A 367 -9.64 -12.39 -24.04
CA LYS A 367 -9.30 -11.36 -25.05
C LYS A 367 -7.92 -10.76 -24.75
N GLN A 368 -7.64 -10.41 -23.50
CA GLN A 368 -6.35 -9.86 -23.09
C GLN A 368 -5.21 -10.84 -23.34
N ARG A 369 -5.41 -12.14 -23.01
CA ARG A 369 -4.44 -13.20 -23.31
C ARG A 369 -4.20 -13.34 -24.82
N ALA A 370 -5.26 -13.32 -25.62
CA ALA A 370 -5.15 -13.42 -27.09
C ALA A 370 -4.39 -12.23 -27.68
N ASN A 371 -4.70 -11.02 -27.25
CA ASN A 371 -4.03 -9.80 -27.70
C ASN A 371 -2.53 -9.79 -27.27
N LEU A 372 -2.23 -10.16 -26.03
CA LEU A 372 -0.86 -10.26 -25.55
C LEU A 372 -0.07 -11.30 -26.33
N ARG A 373 -0.66 -12.48 -26.57
CA ARG A 373 -0.04 -13.53 -27.41
C ARG A 373 0.25 -13.02 -28.81
N GLN A 374 -0.68 -12.28 -29.43
CA GLN A 374 -0.49 -11.71 -30.77
C GLN A 374 0.60 -10.64 -30.78
N PHE A 375 0.61 -9.76 -29.76
CA PHE A 375 1.65 -8.73 -29.58
C PHE A 375 3.05 -9.36 -29.53
N LEU A 376 3.22 -10.38 -28.70
CA LEU A 376 4.51 -11.07 -28.53
C LEU A 376 4.93 -11.86 -29.80
N LYS A 377 3.97 -12.49 -30.49
CA LYS A 377 4.24 -13.16 -31.77
C LYS A 377 4.62 -12.20 -32.90
N ASN A 378 4.16 -10.94 -32.83
CA ASN A 378 4.52 -9.90 -33.79
C ASN A 378 5.88 -9.22 -33.47
N GLY A 379 6.64 -9.71 -32.49
CA GLY A 379 7.97 -9.19 -32.13
C GLY A 379 7.96 -8.15 -31.03
N GLY A 380 6.83 -7.93 -30.36
CA GLY A 380 6.78 -7.11 -29.15
C GLY A 380 7.46 -7.83 -27.97
N VAL A 381 8.00 -7.08 -27.02
CA VAL A 381 8.65 -7.61 -25.82
C VAL A 381 7.82 -7.21 -24.58
N LEU A 382 7.55 -8.18 -23.72
CA LEU A 382 7.01 -7.98 -22.40
C LEU A 382 8.11 -8.12 -21.36
N PHE A 383 8.39 -7.07 -20.61
CA PHE A 383 9.18 -7.14 -19.39
C PHE A 383 8.27 -7.04 -18.18
N ALA A 384 8.41 -7.96 -17.24
CA ALA A 384 7.62 -7.94 -16.01
C ALA A 384 8.49 -8.09 -14.77
N GLU A 385 8.03 -7.52 -13.65
CA GLU A 385 8.65 -7.72 -12.35
C GLU A 385 7.59 -7.87 -11.25
N ALA A 386 7.89 -8.69 -10.24
CA ALA A 386 7.13 -8.71 -9.01
C ALA A 386 7.58 -7.52 -8.14
N ALA A 387 6.79 -6.46 -8.09
CA ALA A 387 7.08 -5.33 -7.22
C ALA A 387 7.15 -5.79 -5.76
N GLU A 388 8.13 -5.29 -5.02
CA GLU A 388 8.51 -5.75 -3.68
C GLU A 388 8.86 -7.26 -3.58
N GLY A 389 8.97 -7.98 -4.71
CA GLY A 389 9.18 -9.43 -4.75
C GLY A 389 7.98 -10.21 -4.18
N ARG A 390 6.76 -9.75 -4.44
CA ARG A 390 5.54 -10.34 -3.90
C ARG A 390 5.21 -11.67 -4.52
N GLN A 391 5.04 -12.70 -3.67
CA GLN A 391 4.73 -14.06 -4.09
C GLN A 391 3.36 -14.17 -4.77
N SER A 392 2.37 -13.38 -4.35
CA SER A 392 1.04 -13.36 -4.96
C SER A 392 1.11 -12.91 -6.41
N PHE A 393 1.89 -11.87 -6.73
CA PHE A 393 2.12 -11.44 -8.11
C PHE A 393 2.92 -12.48 -8.90
N ASP A 394 4.02 -13.01 -8.34
CA ASP A 394 4.83 -14.04 -9.00
C ASP A 394 3.99 -15.24 -9.42
N SER A 395 3.17 -15.76 -8.49
CA SER A 395 2.30 -16.89 -8.77
C SER A 395 1.26 -16.60 -9.86
N ALA A 396 0.64 -15.41 -9.82
CA ALA A 396 -0.32 -14.98 -10.83
C ALA A 396 0.33 -14.80 -12.21
N PHE A 397 1.50 -14.14 -12.26
CA PHE A 397 2.23 -13.94 -13.52
C PHE A 397 2.60 -15.26 -14.18
N ARG A 398 3.15 -16.22 -13.43
CA ARG A 398 3.49 -17.56 -13.94
C ARG A 398 2.25 -18.29 -14.46
N ALA A 399 1.13 -18.22 -13.73
CA ALA A 399 -0.13 -18.82 -14.14
C ALA A 399 -0.70 -18.17 -15.41
N GLU A 400 -0.62 -16.85 -15.54
CA GLU A 400 -1.07 -16.15 -16.74
C GLU A 400 -0.18 -16.45 -17.96
N MET A 401 1.14 -16.51 -17.79
CA MET A 401 2.04 -16.88 -18.89
C MET A 401 1.82 -18.33 -19.38
N ALA A 402 1.52 -19.27 -18.47
CA ALA A 402 1.14 -20.63 -18.85
C ALA A 402 -0.19 -20.69 -19.63
N ARG A 403 -1.13 -19.75 -19.38
CA ARG A 403 -2.38 -19.63 -20.17
C ARG A 403 -2.15 -18.91 -21.50
N VAL A 404 -1.26 -17.91 -21.54
CA VAL A 404 -0.88 -17.22 -22.79
C VAL A 404 -0.15 -18.16 -23.72
N PHE A 405 0.78 -18.97 -23.22
CA PHE A 405 1.57 -19.93 -23.97
C PHE A 405 1.53 -21.32 -23.34
N PRO A 406 0.46 -22.12 -23.57
CA PRO A 406 0.37 -23.47 -22.98
C PRO A 406 1.43 -24.45 -23.46
N ASP A 407 2.05 -24.19 -24.61
CA ASP A 407 3.09 -24.97 -25.27
C ASP A 407 4.52 -24.51 -24.93
N ARG A 408 4.67 -23.49 -24.09
CA ARG A 408 5.96 -22.91 -23.68
C ARG A 408 6.04 -22.75 -22.17
N ASN A 409 7.24 -22.89 -21.64
CA ASN A 409 7.50 -22.68 -20.23
C ASN A 409 8.21 -21.36 -20.00
N LEU A 410 7.81 -20.64 -18.95
CA LEU A 410 8.59 -19.53 -18.41
C LEU A 410 9.79 -20.14 -17.66
N ALA A 411 10.95 -20.16 -18.31
CA ALA A 411 12.14 -20.84 -17.82
C ALA A 411 13.18 -19.87 -17.28
N ALA A 412 13.92 -20.30 -16.25
CA ALA A 412 15.05 -19.53 -15.72
C ALA A 412 16.12 -19.38 -16.80
N LEU A 413 16.63 -18.16 -16.97
CA LEU A 413 17.69 -17.87 -17.93
C LEU A 413 19.05 -18.36 -17.38
N PRO A 414 19.84 -19.07 -18.18
CA PRO A 414 21.15 -19.54 -17.73
C PRO A 414 22.13 -18.38 -17.57
N ALA A 415 23.08 -18.48 -16.65
CA ALA A 415 24.02 -17.40 -16.32
C ALA A 415 24.87 -16.93 -17.51
N ASN A 416 25.04 -17.76 -18.53
CA ASN A 416 25.73 -17.39 -19.78
C ASN A 416 24.82 -16.80 -20.85
N HIS A 417 23.54 -16.55 -20.56
CA HIS A 417 22.62 -15.92 -21.51
C HIS A 417 23.11 -14.49 -21.88
N ALA A 418 22.92 -14.08 -23.13
CA ALA A 418 23.36 -12.77 -23.65
C ALA A 418 22.90 -11.59 -22.79
N ILE A 419 21.69 -11.66 -22.22
CA ILE A 419 21.11 -10.62 -21.35
C ILE A 419 21.97 -10.32 -20.10
N PHE A 420 22.77 -11.28 -19.61
CA PHE A 420 23.67 -11.07 -18.48
C PHE A 420 25.08 -10.65 -18.91
N GLN A 421 25.34 -10.50 -20.20
CA GLN A 421 26.67 -10.21 -20.74
C GLN A 421 26.76 -8.80 -21.34
N GLN A 422 25.64 -8.22 -21.80
CA GLN A 422 25.62 -6.95 -22.51
C GLN A 422 24.50 -6.01 -22.03
N PRO A 423 24.73 -4.68 -22.00
CA PRO A 423 26.00 -3.99 -22.28
C PRO A 423 27.04 -4.18 -21.18
N GLY A 424 26.63 -4.62 -19.98
CA GLY A 424 27.49 -4.91 -18.84
C GLY A 424 27.43 -6.37 -18.43
N LYS A 425 28.58 -6.99 -18.12
CA LYS A 425 28.63 -8.34 -17.58
C LYS A 425 28.17 -8.35 -16.12
N LEU A 426 27.14 -9.15 -15.83
CA LEU A 426 26.57 -9.36 -14.49
C LEU A 426 26.79 -10.81 -14.09
N GLY A 427 27.77 -11.08 -13.22
CA GLY A 427 28.01 -12.41 -12.65
C GLY A 427 27.31 -12.60 -11.31
N GLU A 428 27.37 -11.58 -10.47
CA GLU A 428 26.75 -11.55 -9.15
C GLU A 428 26.07 -10.19 -8.92
N VAL A 429 25.03 -10.18 -8.11
CA VAL A 429 24.26 -9.01 -7.71
C VAL A 429 24.09 -8.99 -6.20
N LYS A 430 24.00 -7.81 -5.60
CA LYS A 430 23.77 -7.62 -4.17
C LYS A 430 22.28 -7.53 -3.87
N ALA A 431 21.84 -8.43 -3.00
CA ALA A 431 20.48 -8.43 -2.49
C ALA A 431 20.27 -7.32 -1.47
N ARG A 432 19.12 -6.67 -1.52
CA ARG A 432 18.62 -5.81 -0.43
C ARG A 432 18.35 -6.63 0.81
N ALA A 433 18.31 -5.99 1.97
CA ALA A 433 18.16 -6.67 3.27
C ALA A 433 16.95 -7.64 3.34
N ALA A 434 15.80 -7.24 2.76
CA ALA A 434 14.60 -8.07 2.76
C ALA A 434 14.77 -9.35 1.92
N LEU A 435 15.41 -9.26 0.75
CA LEU A 435 15.72 -10.44 -0.08
C LEU A 435 16.79 -11.31 0.57
N ALA A 436 17.84 -10.70 1.12
CA ALA A 436 18.91 -11.43 1.80
C ALA A 436 18.34 -12.25 2.98
N ALA A 437 17.47 -11.67 3.80
CA ALA A 437 16.83 -12.35 4.94
C ALA A 437 16.04 -13.60 4.50
N ARG A 438 15.33 -13.55 3.36
CA ARG A 438 14.63 -14.72 2.79
C ARG A 438 15.55 -15.74 2.13
N SER A 439 16.78 -15.34 1.77
CA SER A 439 17.75 -16.16 1.07
C SER A 439 18.87 -16.66 2.00
N ASN A 440 18.54 -17.06 3.23
CA ASN A 440 19.46 -17.52 4.25
C ASN A 440 20.61 -16.50 4.54
N ASN A 441 20.28 -15.22 4.57
CA ASN A 441 21.19 -14.08 4.75
C ASN A 441 22.28 -13.99 3.66
N ARG A 442 22.00 -14.52 2.44
CA ARG A 442 22.90 -14.37 1.30
C ARG A 442 22.79 -12.96 0.74
N ILE A 443 23.86 -12.19 0.84
CA ILE A 443 23.95 -10.81 0.33
C ILE A 443 24.31 -10.80 -1.17
N GLU A 444 25.20 -11.68 -1.61
CA GLU A 444 25.63 -11.80 -3.01
C GLU A 444 25.05 -13.07 -3.62
N MET A 445 24.44 -12.94 -4.80
CA MET A 445 23.78 -14.04 -5.52
C MET A 445 23.86 -13.84 -7.02
N ALA A 446 23.64 -14.91 -7.79
CA ALA A 446 23.49 -14.79 -9.23
C ALA A 446 22.23 -13.97 -9.56
N PRO A 447 22.24 -13.11 -10.60
CA PRO A 447 21.04 -12.43 -11.07
C PRO A 447 20.03 -13.46 -11.58
N GLU A 448 18.76 -13.27 -11.23
CA GLU A 448 17.68 -14.20 -11.58
C GLU A 448 16.67 -13.53 -12.50
N LEU A 449 16.56 -14.05 -13.72
CA LEU A 449 15.53 -13.71 -14.68
C LEU A 449 14.95 -14.99 -15.28
N TYR A 450 13.68 -14.89 -15.66
CA TYR A 450 12.97 -15.92 -16.41
C TYR A 450 12.59 -15.39 -17.79
N GLY A 451 12.41 -16.29 -18.76
CA GLY A 451 12.02 -15.87 -20.10
C GLY A 451 11.19 -16.90 -20.84
N ILE A 452 10.47 -16.41 -21.87
CA ILE A 452 9.85 -17.21 -22.90
C ILE A 452 10.47 -16.79 -24.25
N ASP A 453 11.12 -17.73 -24.91
CA ASP A 453 11.69 -17.53 -26.24
C ASP A 453 10.63 -17.77 -27.32
N LEU A 454 10.55 -16.85 -28.28
CA LEU A 454 9.79 -17.01 -29.50
C LEU A 454 10.71 -16.72 -30.68
N ASN A 455 10.92 -17.73 -31.54
CA ASN A 455 11.73 -17.62 -32.77
C ASN A 455 13.20 -17.23 -32.52
N GLY A 456 13.79 -17.61 -31.40
CA GLY A 456 15.19 -17.37 -31.07
C GLY A 456 15.48 -16.06 -30.35
N SER A 457 14.45 -15.34 -29.92
CA SER A 457 14.55 -14.12 -29.12
C SER A 457 13.59 -14.17 -27.93
N LEU A 458 13.97 -13.54 -26.81
CA LEU A 458 13.07 -13.44 -25.65
C LEU A 458 11.93 -12.49 -25.92
N ALA A 459 10.72 -13.01 -26.01
CA ALA A 459 9.50 -12.23 -26.09
C ALA A 459 8.97 -11.83 -24.70
N VAL A 460 9.19 -12.68 -23.68
CA VAL A 460 8.87 -12.40 -22.28
C VAL A 460 10.14 -12.46 -21.46
N ILE A 461 10.36 -11.44 -20.65
CA ILE A 461 11.45 -11.34 -19.66
C ILE A 461 10.79 -11.05 -18.32
N TYR A 462 11.14 -11.79 -17.26
CA TYR A 462 10.51 -11.68 -15.96
C TYR A 462 11.52 -11.72 -14.82
N SER A 463 11.39 -10.78 -13.88
CA SER A 463 12.09 -10.79 -12.59
C SER A 463 11.13 -11.13 -11.45
N PRO A 464 11.36 -12.18 -10.65
CA PRO A 464 10.61 -12.43 -9.42
C PRO A 464 11.01 -11.49 -8.29
N HIS A 465 12.04 -10.67 -8.50
CA HIS A 465 12.59 -9.71 -7.56
C HIS A 465 12.27 -8.28 -7.97
N ASP A 466 12.11 -7.40 -6.97
CA ASP A 466 11.92 -5.97 -7.17
C ASP A 466 13.19 -5.32 -7.77
N LEU A 467 13.07 -4.75 -8.96
CA LEU A 467 14.10 -3.97 -9.60
C LEU A 467 13.82 -2.47 -9.54
N SER A 468 12.53 -2.12 -9.57
CA SER A 468 12.06 -0.73 -9.62
C SER A 468 12.46 0.08 -8.40
N ALA A 469 12.49 -0.51 -7.20
CA ALA A 469 13.02 0.16 -6.00
C ALA A 469 14.50 0.54 -6.15
N GLY A 470 15.28 -0.27 -6.88
CA GLY A 470 16.67 0.02 -7.20
C GLY A 470 16.81 1.12 -8.24
N TRP A 471 16.01 1.11 -9.31
CA TRP A 471 16.05 2.15 -10.37
C TRP A 471 15.72 3.53 -9.82
N GLU A 472 14.73 3.62 -8.93
CA GLU A 472 14.31 4.86 -8.27
C GLU A 472 15.20 5.23 -7.08
N ARG A 473 16.12 4.34 -6.65
CA ARG A 473 16.92 4.46 -5.41
C ARG A 473 16.05 4.69 -4.18
N ALA A 474 14.88 4.06 -4.16
CA ALA A 474 13.90 4.26 -3.11
C ALA A 474 14.34 3.66 -1.77
N ILE A 475 13.94 4.31 -0.69
CA ILE A 475 13.94 3.72 0.65
C ILE A 475 12.77 2.74 0.68
N ALA A 476 13.06 1.45 0.58
CA ALA A 476 12.05 0.40 0.50
C ALA A 476 12.48 -0.79 1.38
N PRO A 477 12.18 -0.73 2.70
CA PRO A 477 12.67 -1.70 3.67
C PRO A 477 12.15 -3.12 3.45
N TYR A 478 11.00 -3.26 2.80
CA TYR A 478 10.39 -4.56 2.51
C TYR A 478 10.62 -5.06 1.08
N ALA A 479 11.26 -4.25 0.21
CA ALA A 479 11.50 -4.66 -1.17
C ALA A 479 12.51 -5.81 -1.23
N GLN A 480 12.05 -6.97 -1.70
CA GLN A 480 12.85 -8.15 -1.96
C GLN A 480 13.43 -8.04 -3.37
N GLY A 481 14.50 -7.30 -3.51
CA GLY A 481 15.13 -6.97 -4.77
C GLY A 481 16.63 -6.77 -4.63
N TYR A 482 17.25 -6.19 -5.65
CA TYR A 482 18.67 -5.94 -5.68
C TYR A 482 19.00 -4.50 -5.29
N GLU A 483 20.26 -4.28 -4.84
CA GLU A 483 20.76 -2.95 -4.58
C GLU A 483 20.73 -2.09 -5.85
N ALA A 484 20.66 -0.76 -5.68
CA ALA A 484 20.38 0.17 -6.77
C ALA A 484 21.31 0.05 -7.98
N ALA A 485 22.60 -0.19 -7.76
CA ALA A 485 23.58 -0.34 -8.84
C ALA A 485 23.27 -1.60 -9.69
N ASP A 486 23.05 -2.72 -9.04
CA ASP A 486 22.85 -4.01 -9.69
C ASP A 486 21.46 -4.11 -10.34
N ALA A 487 20.41 -3.60 -9.66
CA ALA A 487 19.08 -3.51 -10.25
C ALA A 487 19.08 -2.62 -11.52
N THR A 488 19.82 -1.50 -11.48
CA THR A 488 19.96 -0.64 -12.65
C THR A 488 20.73 -1.32 -13.78
N ALA A 489 21.87 -1.95 -13.47
CA ALA A 489 22.66 -2.66 -14.46
C ALA A 489 21.85 -3.79 -15.13
N LEU A 490 21.05 -4.54 -14.34
CA LEU A 490 20.17 -5.58 -14.88
C LEU A 490 19.06 -4.98 -15.76
N GLY A 491 18.44 -3.88 -15.35
CA GLY A 491 17.43 -3.16 -16.13
C GLY A 491 18.00 -2.63 -17.46
N LEU A 492 19.22 -2.08 -17.44
CA LEU A 492 19.92 -1.64 -18.66
C LEU A 492 20.19 -2.80 -19.61
N ASN A 493 20.60 -3.96 -19.08
CA ASN A 493 20.81 -5.15 -19.88
C ASN A 493 19.51 -5.66 -20.53
N VAL A 494 18.38 -5.63 -19.78
CA VAL A 494 17.06 -5.97 -20.32
C VAL A 494 16.67 -5.04 -21.47
N LEU A 495 16.79 -3.72 -21.28
CA LEU A 495 16.47 -2.75 -22.33
C LEU A 495 17.41 -2.89 -23.54
N TYR A 496 18.71 -3.08 -23.31
CA TYR A 496 19.67 -3.29 -24.39
C TYR A 496 19.35 -4.54 -25.18
N TYR A 497 19.05 -5.65 -24.53
CA TYR A 497 18.63 -6.89 -25.18
C TYR A 497 17.39 -6.67 -26.04
N ALA A 498 16.36 -5.99 -25.50
CA ALA A 498 15.10 -5.74 -26.20
C ALA A 498 15.21 -4.84 -27.45
N VAL A 499 16.23 -3.96 -27.52
CA VAL A 499 16.43 -3.09 -28.71
C VAL A 499 17.42 -3.69 -29.71
N THR A 500 18.14 -4.76 -29.37
CA THR A 500 19.18 -5.37 -30.25
C THR A 500 18.78 -6.74 -30.80
N HIS A 501 17.80 -7.39 -30.23
CA HIS A 501 17.32 -8.72 -30.60
C HIS A 501 15.85 -8.73 -30.95
#